data_2c32773445a47d2b98e18d62417bc63b
#
_entry.id   2c32773445a47d2b98e18d62417bc63b
#
_cell.length_a   1.000
_cell.length_b   1.000
_cell.length_c   1.000
_cell.angle_alpha   90.00
_cell.angle_beta   90.00
_cell.angle_gamma   90.00
#
_symmetry.space_group_name_H-M   'P 1'
#
loop_
_entity.id
_entity.type
_entity.pdbx_description
1 polymer ?
#
loop_
_entity_poly.entity_id
_entity_poly.type
_entity_poly.pdbx_seq_one_letter_code
_entity_poly.pdbx_strand_id
1 'polypeptide(L)'
;RVLFRSDCGTQNCKFKVRTYPEFCPTTNLKEEDLQWALERYEEGRNHDIMVASAEVEYEGYCQWTRVQEIMEFARKIGAKKIGIANCIGLINEARIFVKILRANGFEAYAIICKVAGKAKSSIGIPTQCEEIGAAMCNPILQARLLNEAKTDLNVVIGLCVGHDSLFYKYSDAY
;
A
#
# COMPACT_ATOMS: atom_id res chain seq x y z
N ARG A 1 20.49 -13.06 -17.58
CA ARG A 1 19.07 -12.97 -17.95
C ARG A 1 18.27 -13.34 -16.71
N VAL A 2 17.74 -12.34 -16.00
CA VAL A 2 16.89 -12.59 -14.84
C VAL A 2 15.57 -13.14 -15.36
N LEU A 3 15.26 -14.38 -15.03
CA LEU A 3 14.00 -15.02 -15.39
C LEU A 3 13.05 -14.92 -14.19
N PHE A 4 12.14 -13.98 -14.22
CA PHE A 4 11.02 -13.95 -13.29
C PHE A 4 10.02 -15.02 -13.70
N ARG A 5 9.65 -15.89 -12.79
CA ARG A 5 8.74 -16.99 -13.09
C ARG A 5 7.63 -17.09 -12.05
N SER A 6 6.47 -16.53 -12.39
CA SER A 6 5.20 -16.90 -11.79
C SER A 6 4.76 -18.34 -12.18
N ASP A 7 5.49 -19.00 -13.06
CA ASP A 7 5.20 -20.35 -13.58
C ASP A 7 5.67 -21.49 -12.65
N CYS A 8 6.22 -21.16 -11.47
CA CYS A 8 6.71 -22.16 -10.54
C CYS A 8 5.57 -22.95 -9.90
N GLY A 9 5.37 -24.20 -10.33
CA GLY A 9 4.36 -25.11 -9.77
C GLY A 9 4.80 -25.81 -8.47
N THR A 10 6.09 -25.80 -8.13
CA THR A 10 6.60 -26.54 -6.97
C THR A 10 6.36 -25.81 -5.64
N GLN A 11 6.38 -24.48 -5.63
CA GLN A 11 6.23 -23.63 -4.45
C GLN A 11 7.12 -24.02 -3.26
N ASN A 12 8.29 -24.62 -3.53
CA ASN A 12 9.18 -25.15 -2.49
C ASN A 12 9.72 -24.08 -1.53
N CYS A 13 9.74 -22.81 -1.96
CA CYS A 13 10.10 -21.68 -1.10
C CYS A 13 9.11 -21.45 0.05
N LYS A 14 7.87 -21.95 -0.04
CA LYS A 14 6.87 -21.92 1.05
C LYS A 14 7.19 -22.95 2.16
N PHE A 15 7.91 -24.01 1.81
CA PHE A 15 8.20 -25.12 2.72
C PHE A 15 9.70 -25.12 3.07
N LYS A 16 10.10 -25.82 4.12
CA LYS A 16 11.52 -25.99 4.50
C LYS A 16 12.31 -26.91 3.55
N VAL A 17 11.74 -27.26 2.39
CA VAL A 17 12.39 -28.05 1.34
C VAL A 17 13.26 -27.12 0.49
N ARG A 18 14.57 -27.31 0.53
CA ARG A 18 15.56 -26.44 -0.13
C ARG A 18 15.96 -26.90 -1.54
N THR A 19 15.05 -27.52 -2.27
CA THR A 19 15.27 -27.93 -3.66
C THR A 19 14.43 -27.01 -4.56
N TYR A 20 15.08 -26.28 -5.44
CA TYR A 20 14.41 -25.31 -6.31
C TYR A 20 14.69 -25.64 -7.77
N PRO A 21 13.74 -25.35 -8.69
CA PRO A 21 13.98 -25.48 -10.11
C PRO A 21 15.18 -24.67 -10.60
N GLU A 22 15.85 -25.10 -11.65
CA GLU A 22 17.02 -24.42 -12.22
C GLU A 22 16.72 -22.95 -12.60
N PHE A 23 15.49 -22.68 -13.10
CA PHE A 23 15.06 -21.34 -13.47
C PHE A 23 14.67 -20.46 -12.26
N CYS A 24 14.63 -21.00 -11.06
CA CYS A 24 14.16 -20.27 -9.87
C CYS A 24 15.15 -19.14 -9.52
N PRO A 25 14.67 -17.93 -9.23
CA PRO A 25 15.54 -16.87 -8.72
C PRO A 25 16.31 -17.29 -7.47
N THR A 26 15.72 -18.12 -6.60
CA THR A 26 16.42 -18.63 -5.39
C THR A 26 17.63 -19.49 -5.73
N THR A 27 17.59 -20.29 -6.82
CA THR A 27 18.72 -21.09 -7.29
C THR A 27 19.88 -20.22 -7.78
N ASN A 28 19.53 -19.08 -8.37
CA ASN A 28 20.48 -18.17 -9.01
C ASN A 28 20.73 -16.90 -8.18
N LEU A 29 20.28 -16.88 -6.93
CA LEU A 29 20.45 -15.74 -6.03
C LEU A 29 21.93 -15.61 -5.64
N LYS A 30 22.44 -14.41 -5.76
CA LYS A 30 23.75 -14.08 -5.21
C LYS A 30 23.63 -13.80 -3.73
N GLU A 31 24.59 -14.27 -2.94
CA GLU A 31 24.59 -14.04 -1.50
C GLU A 31 24.61 -12.54 -1.16
N GLU A 32 25.30 -11.74 -1.96
CA GLU A 32 25.35 -10.27 -1.80
C GLU A 32 23.96 -9.59 -1.91
N ASP A 33 23.08 -10.10 -2.81
CA ASP A 33 21.72 -9.57 -2.98
C ASP A 33 20.83 -9.93 -1.79
N LEU A 34 21.00 -11.14 -1.25
CA LEU A 34 20.30 -11.57 -0.04
C LEU A 34 20.75 -10.74 1.16
N GLN A 35 22.06 -10.60 1.35
CA GLN A 35 22.62 -9.83 2.45
C GLN A 35 22.17 -8.37 2.39
N TRP A 36 22.21 -7.76 1.20
CA TRP A 36 21.69 -6.41 0.99
C TRP A 36 20.23 -6.27 1.43
N ALA A 37 19.36 -7.23 1.08
CA ALA A 37 17.96 -7.20 1.48
C ALA A 37 17.79 -7.36 3.00
N LEU A 38 18.55 -8.25 3.63
CA LEU A 38 18.51 -8.46 5.08
C LEU A 38 18.92 -7.20 5.85
N GLU A 39 19.96 -6.51 5.41
CA GLU A 39 20.41 -5.26 5.99
C GLU A 39 19.31 -4.16 5.93
N ARG A 40 18.48 -4.14 4.88
CA ARG A 40 17.35 -3.18 4.78
C ARG A 40 16.28 -3.41 5.84
N TYR A 41 16.12 -4.64 6.35
CA TYR A 41 15.20 -4.89 7.47
C TYR A 41 15.68 -4.28 8.78
N GLU A 42 16.97 -4.00 8.93
CA GLU A 42 17.53 -3.33 10.11
C GLU A 42 17.43 -1.80 10.03
N GLU A 43 17.02 -1.23 8.88
CA GLU A 43 16.92 0.22 8.69
C GLU A 43 15.60 0.78 9.22
N GLY A 44 15.70 1.84 10.02
CA GLY A 44 14.54 2.57 10.52
C GLY A 44 13.53 1.67 11.22
N ARG A 45 12.31 1.60 10.69
CA ARG A 45 11.22 0.79 11.23
C ARG A 45 10.89 -0.45 10.40
N ASN A 46 11.73 -0.82 9.42
CA ASN A 46 11.43 -1.92 8.51
C ASN A 46 11.23 -3.25 9.25
N HIS A 47 12.04 -3.53 10.26
CA HIS A 47 11.92 -4.72 11.09
C HIS A 47 10.57 -4.73 11.84
N ASP A 48 10.21 -3.63 12.51
CA ASP A 48 8.96 -3.54 13.26
C ASP A 48 7.73 -3.74 12.35
N ILE A 49 7.76 -3.15 11.16
CA ILE A 49 6.72 -3.30 10.15
C ILE A 49 6.59 -4.77 9.72
N MET A 50 7.71 -5.45 9.46
CA MET A 50 7.72 -6.85 9.03
C MET A 50 7.20 -7.77 10.13
N VAL A 51 7.63 -7.58 11.37
CA VAL A 51 7.18 -8.36 12.53
C VAL A 51 5.68 -8.15 12.75
N ALA A 52 5.21 -6.89 12.80
CA ALA A 52 3.80 -6.57 12.98
C ALA A 52 2.93 -7.19 11.87
N SER A 53 3.41 -7.19 10.63
CA SER A 53 2.71 -7.82 9.50
C SER A 53 2.55 -9.32 9.68
N ALA A 54 3.62 -10.01 10.08
CA ALA A 54 3.61 -11.45 10.31
C ALA A 54 2.71 -11.84 11.50
N GLU A 55 2.71 -11.05 12.56
CA GLU A 55 1.85 -11.26 13.72
C GLU A 55 0.36 -11.09 13.37
N VAL A 56 0.00 -10.04 12.61
CA VAL A 56 -1.37 -9.83 12.14
C VAL A 56 -1.83 -10.99 11.26
N GLU A 57 -0.97 -11.48 10.35
CA GLU A 57 -1.26 -12.64 9.54
C GLU A 57 -1.52 -13.88 10.41
N TYR A 58 -0.67 -14.13 11.40
CA TYR A 58 -0.82 -15.29 12.30
C TYR A 58 -2.07 -15.21 13.16
N GLU A 59 -2.33 -14.08 13.82
CA GLU A 59 -3.43 -13.89 14.75
C GLU A 59 -4.80 -13.85 14.04
N GLY A 60 -4.86 -13.23 12.86
CA GLY A 60 -6.10 -13.00 12.11
C GLY A 60 -6.36 -13.97 10.96
N TYR A 61 -5.51 -14.97 10.74
CA TYR A 61 -5.53 -15.80 9.54
C TYR A 61 -6.90 -16.40 9.25
N CYS A 62 -7.49 -16.05 8.10
CA CYS A 62 -8.82 -16.46 7.66
C CYS A 62 -9.97 -16.13 8.64
N GLN A 63 -9.75 -15.28 9.64
CA GLN A 63 -10.76 -14.90 10.65
C GLN A 63 -11.06 -13.40 10.62
N TRP A 64 -10.02 -12.55 10.44
CA TRP A 64 -10.21 -11.11 10.42
C TRP A 64 -10.54 -10.60 9.03
N THR A 65 -11.32 -9.54 8.99
CA THR A 65 -11.52 -8.75 7.78
C THR A 65 -10.30 -7.86 7.55
N ARG A 66 -10.07 -7.42 6.30
CA ARG A 66 -8.99 -6.47 5.99
C ARG A 66 -9.07 -5.19 6.85
N VAL A 67 -10.25 -4.73 7.20
CA VAL A 67 -10.44 -3.58 8.09
C VAL A 67 -9.91 -3.86 9.49
N GLN A 68 -10.15 -5.06 10.02
CA GLN A 68 -9.60 -5.48 11.32
C GLN A 68 -8.07 -5.62 11.26
N GLU A 69 -7.55 -6.26 10.22
CA GLU A 69 -6.10 -6.40 10.01
C GLU A 69 -5.40 -5.04 9.96
N ILE A 70 -5.97 -4.05 9.25
CA ILE A 70 -5.41 -2.70 9.19
C ILE A 70 -5.37 -2.06 10.58
N MET A 71 -6.44 -2.19 11.37
CA MET A 71 -6.49 -1.62 12.72
C MET A 71 -5.50 -2.28 13.67
N GLU A 72 -5.39 -3.61 13.64
CA GLU A 72 -4.44 -4.34 14.49
C GLU A 72 -3.00 -4.06 14.07
N PHE A 73 -2.72 -4.02 12.77
CA PHE A 73 -1.43 -3.59 12.26
C PHE A 73 -1.07 -2.17 12.73
N ALA A 74 -2.01 -1.22 12.59
CA ALA A 74 -1.81 0.14 13.06
C ALA A 74 -1.48 0.20 14.56
N ARG A 75 -2.18 -0.61 15.40
CA ARG A 75 -1.91 -0.70 16.83
C ARG A 75 -0.50 -1.24 17.12
N LYS A 76 -0.11 -2.32 16.44
CA LYS A 76 1.21 -2.97 16.62
C LYS A 76 2.35 -2.04 16.25
N ILE A 77 2.21 -1.25 15.19
CA ILE A 77 3.23 -0.25 14.82
C ILE A 77 3.11 1.08 15.57
N GLY A 78 2.15 1.22 16.49
CA GLY A 78 1.94 2.44 17.26
C GLY A 78 1.37 3.62 16.46
N ALA A 79 0.78 3.37 15.28
CA ALA A 79 0.15 4.39 14.46
C ALA A 79 -1.13 4.91 15.14
N LYS A 80 -1.30 6.24 15.14
CA LYS A 80 -2.47 6.93 15.68
C LYS A 80 -3.25 7.67 14.60
N LYS A 81 -2.55 8.18 13.59
CA LYS A 81 -3.12 8.94 12.48
C LYS A 81 -3.10 8.12 11.20
N ILE A 82 -4.28 7.78 10.70
CA ILE A 82 -4.41 6.99 9.48
C ILE A 82 -4.89 7.89 8.35
N GLY A 83 -4.06 7.98 7.30
CA GLY A 83 -4.41 8.64 6.05
C GLY A 83 -5.16 7.69 5.12
N ILE A 84 -6.08 8.24 4.34
CA ILE A 84 -6.87 7.48 3.38
C ILE A 84 -6.87 8.22 2.05
N ALA A 85 -6.26 7.61 1.03
CA ALA A 85 -6.33 8.09 -0.34
C ALA A 85 -7.39 7.29 -1.09
N ASN A 86 -8.56 7.88 -1.36
CA ASN A 86 -9.67 7.15 -1.96
C ASN A 86 -10.07 7.68 -3.34
N CYS A 87 -10.54 6.75 -4.18
CA CYS A 87 -11.24 7.10 -5.41
C CYS A 87 -12.59 7.75 -5.10
N ILE A 88 -13.03 8.68 -5.95
CA ILE A 88 -14.37 9.30 -5.83
C ILE A 88 -15.49 8.27 -5.90
N GLY A 89 -15.33 7.22 -6.71
CA GLY A 89 -16.31 6.15 -6.83
C GLY A 89 -16.50 5.32 -5.56
N LEU A 90 -15.58 5.40 -4.60
CA LEU A 90 -15.61 4.66 -3.33
C LEU A 90 -15.70 5.60 -2.11
N ILE A 91 -16.30 6.77 -2.30
CA ILE A 91 -16.42 7.76 -1.23
C ILE A 91 -17.29 7.27 -0.07
N ASN A 92 -18.32 6.47 -0.35
CA ASN A 92 -19.21 5.94 0.68
C ASN A 92 -18.50 4.90 1.54
N GLU A 93 -17.74 4.00 0.91
CA GLU A 93 -16.91 3.01 1.57
C GLU A 93 -15.81 3.69 2.42
N ALA A 94 -15.15 4.71 1.87
CA ALA A 94 -14.17 5.50 2.60
C ALA A 94 -14.79 6.20 3.83
N ARG A 95 -15.99 6.74 3.71
CA ARG A 95 -16.72 7.35 4.85
C ARG A 95 -17.05 6.34 5.94
N ILE A 96 -17.46 5.13 5.56
CA ILE A 96 -17.72 4.05 6.53
C ILE A 96 -16.42 3.67 7.23
N PHE A 97 -15.34 3.49 6.47
CA PHE A 97 -14.03 3.16 7.01
C PHE A 97 -13.53 4.22 8.00
N VAL A 98 -13.62 5.51 7.65
CA VAL A 98 -13.30 6.62 8.56
C VAL A 98 -14.08 6.54 9.87
N LYS A 99 -15.39 6.24 9.82
CA LYS A 99 -16.22 6.08 11.02
C LYS A 99 -15.74 4.92 11.88
N ILE A 100 -15.40 3.79 11.26
CA ILE A 100 -14.88 2.62 11.97
C ILE A 100 -13.56 2.96 12.65
N LEU A 101 -12.61 3.58 11.94
CA LEU A 101 -11.31 3.97 12.51
C LEU A 101 -11.49 4.89 13.71
N ARG A 102 -12.32 5.93 13.59
CA ARG A 102 -12.58 6.89 14.68
C ARG A 102 -13.24 6.23 15.88
N ALA A 103 -14.20 5.34 15.66
CA ALA A 103 -14.85 4.57 16.72
C ALA A 103 -13.87 3.63 17.45
N ASN A 104 -12.74 3.28 16.82
CA ASN A 104 -11.68 2.44 17.36
C ASN A 104 -10.46 3.25 17.87
N GLY A 105 -10.60 4.57 18.04
CA GLY A 105 -9.61 5.43 18.68
C GLY A 105 -8.53 5.98 17.78
N PHE A 106 -8.65 5.84 16.45
CA PHE A 106 -7.71 6.43 15.49
C PHE A 106 -8.16 7.83 15.05
N GLU A 107 -7.21 8.70 14.78
CA GLU A 107 -7.44 9.88 13.95
C GLU A 107 -7.42 9.44 12.47
N ALA A 108 -8.44 9.83 11.70
CA ALA A 108 -8.55 9.43 10.30
C ALA A 108 -8.72 10.66 9.38
N TYR A 109 -7.87 10.73 8.36
CA TYR A 109 -7.79 11.82 7.37
C TYR A 109 -8.01 11.23 5.97
N ALA A 110 -9.14 11.52 5.33
CA ALA A 110 -9.46 11.00 4.01
C ALA A 110 -9.38 12.10 2.95
N ILE A 111 -8.63 11.85 1.88
CA ILE A 111 -8.46 12.75 0.74
C ILE A 111 -8.95 12.03 -0.52
N ILE A 112 -9.93 12.63 -1.17
CA ILE A 112 -10.52 12.13 -2.42
C ILE A 112 -9.58 12.38 -3.62
N CYS A 113 -9.59 11.48 -4.60
CA CYS A 113 -8.72 11.58 -5.79
C CYS A 113 -8.96 12.84 -6.65
N LYS A 114 -10.14 13.46 -6.57
CA LYS A 114 -10.49 14.70 -7.32
C LYS A 114 -10.12 15.98 -6.59
N VAL A 115 -9.31 15.90 -5.55
CA VAL A 115 -8.86 17.07 -4.78
C VAL A 115 -8.26 18.14 -5.70
N ALA A 116 -8.61 19.41 -5.46
CA ALA A 116 -8.33 20.59 -6.25
C ALA A 116 -9.16 20.74 -7.56
N GLY A 117 -9.91 19.76 -8.02
CA GLY A 117 -10.81 19.86 -9.16
C GLY A 117 -10.20 20.34 -10.48
N LYS A 118 -8.90 20.11 -10.70
CA LYS A 118 -8.18 20.57 -11.90
C LYS A 118 -8.65 19.84 -13.15
N ALA A 119 -8.73 20.55 -14.28
CA ALA A 119 -9.05 19.98 -15.58
C ALA A 119 -7.93 19.01 -16.03
N LYS A 120 -8.29 17.93 -16.72
CA LYS A 120 -7.34 16.98 -17.31
C LYS A 120 -6.39 17.64 -18.31
N SER A 121 -6.87 18.58 -19.08
CA SER A 121 -6.10 19.37 -20.05
C SER A 121 -4.97 20.18 -19.40
N SER A 122 -5.08 20.52 -18.11
CA SER A 122 -4.04 21.33 -17.41
C SER A 122 -2.67 20.64 -17.31
N ILE A 123 -2.61 19.33 -17.49
CA ILE A 123 -1.37 18.53 -17.50
C ILE A 123 -1.18 17.75 -18.81
N GLY A 124 -1.91 18.12 -19.86
CA GLY A 124 -1.78 17.50 -21.18
C GLY A 124 -2.43 16.14 -21.34
N ILE A 125 -3.37 15.75 -20.46
CA ILE A 125 -4.18 14.53 -20.66
C ILE A 125 -5.07 14.77 -21.89
N PRO A 126 -5.12 13.82 -22.85
CA PRO A 126 -5.91 13.95 -24.08
C PRO A 126 -7.39 14.24 -23.79
N THR A 127 -8.00 15.13 -24.58
CA THR A 127 -9.39 15.58 -24.39
C THR A 127 -10.41 14.44 -24.44
N GLN A 128 -10.17 13.40 -25.25
CA GLN A 128 -11.01 12.20 -25.26
C GLN A 128 -11.14 11.52 -23.88
N CYS A 129 -10.17 11.71 -23.00
CA CYS A 129 -10.26 11.17 -21.64
C CYS A 129 -11.26 11.95 -20.77
N GLU A 130 -11.76 13.11 -21.23
CA GLU A 130 -12.75 13.92 -20.50
C GLU A 130 -14.17 13.31 -20.57
N GLU A 131 -14.42 12.37 -21.48
CA GLU A 131 -15.69 11.63 -21.58
C GLU A 131 -16.06 10.92 -20.27
N ILE A 132 -15.05 10.46 -19.50
CA ILE A 132 -15.24 9.84 -18.19
C ILE A 132 -15.12 10.85 -17.03
N GLY A 133 -15.19 12.14 -17.32
CA GLY A 133 -15.15 13.24 -16.36
C GLY A 133 -14.00 14.23 -16.62
N ALA A 134 -14.32 15.53 -16.58
CA ALA A 134 -13.39 16.61 -16.93
C ALA A 134 -12.25 16.81 -15.91
N ALA A 135 -12.51 16.57 -14.62
CA ALA A 135 -11.50 16.73 -13.57
C ALA A 135 -10.50 15.56 -13.54
N MET A 136 -9.23 15.88 -13.46
CA MET A 136 -8.17 14.89 -13.27
C MET A 136 -8.20 14.28 -11.87
N CYS A 137 -7.64 13.07 -11.72
CA CYS A 137 -7.24 12.55 -10.42
C CYS A 137 -5.89 13.15 -10.03
N ASN A 138 -5.68 13.42 -8.76
CA ASN A 138 -4.46 14.05 -8.26
C ASN A 138 -3.85 13.25 -7.09
N PRO A 139 -3.32 12.04 -7.37
CA PRO A 139 -2.74 11.17 -6.33
C PRO A 139 -1.52 11.80 -5.66
N ILE A 140 -0.75 12.60 -6.39
CA ILE A 140 0.41 13.31 -5.82
C ILE A 140 -0.05 14.33 -4.76
N LEU A 141 -1.14 15.05 -5.02
CA LEU A 141 -1.69 15.99 -4.05
C LEU A 141 -2.35 15.26 -2.86
N GLN A 142 -2.98 14.08 -3.11
CA GLN A 142 -3.46 13.24 -2.00
C GLN A 142 -2.30 12.88 -1.05
N ALA A 143 -1.18 12.39 -1.58
CA ALA A 143 0.02 12.07 -0.80
C ALA A 143 0.54 13.31 -0.06
N ARG A 144 0.69 14.43 -0.76
CA ARG A 144 1.18 15.68 -0.18
C ARG A 144 0.36 16.14 1.04
N LEU A 145 -0.97 16.14 0.92
CA LEU A 145 -1.86 16.58 2.00
C LEU A 145 -1.82 15.62 3.19
N LEU A 146 -1.68 14.32 2.96
CA LEU A 146 -1.51 13.34 4.03
C LEU A 146 -0.14 13.46 4.72
N ASN A 147 0.92 13.76 3.97
CA ASN A 147 2.23 14.06 4.53
C ASN A 147 2.19 15.33 5.40
N GLU A 148 1.50 16.38 4.96
CA GLU A 148 1.28 17.60 5.76
C GLU A 148 0.47 17.34 7.03
N ALA A 149 -0.51 16.41 6.98
CA ALA A 149 -1.26 15.95 8.15
C ALA A 149 -0.41 15.08 9.09
N LYS A 150 0.79 14.66 8.66
CA LYS A 150 1.70 13.77 9.40
C LYS A 150 1.00 12.48 9.81
N THR A 151 0.42 11.81 8.83
CA THR A 151 -0.17 10.48 9.03
C THR A 151 0.93 9.45 9.29
N ASP A 152 0.65 8.46 10.14
CA ASP A 152 1.59 7.40 10.51
C ASP A 152 1.49 6.20 9.56
N LEU A 153 0.30 5.97 9.02
CA LEU A 153 -0.03 4.89 8.09
C LEU A 153 -1.01 5.42 7.04
N ASN A 154 -0.79 5.08 5.78
CA ASN A 154 -1.70 5.42 4.70
C ASN A 154 -2.39 4.19 4.10
N VAL A 155 -3.69 4.30 3.86
CA VAL A 155 -4.52 3.27 3.23
C VAL A 155 -5.04 3.79 1.90
N VAL A 156 -4.85 3.01 0.84
CA VAL A 156 -5.37 3.31 -0.50
C VAL A 156 -6.67 2.56 -0.71
N ILE A 157 -7.73 3.28 -1.11
CA ILE A 157 -9.03 2.69 -1.42
C ILE A 157 -9.38 2.95 -2.89
N GLY A 158 -9.15 1.92 -3.73
CA GLY A 158 -9.58 1.83 -5.12
C GLY A 158 -9.05 2.92 -6.04
N LEU A 159 -7.83 3.43 -5.82
CA LEU A 159 -7.19 4.29 -6.80
C LEU A 159 -6.99 3.53 -8.11
N CYS A 160 -7.12 4.25 -9.23
CA CYS A 160 -6.93 3.67 -10.55
C CYS A 160 -5.47 3.24 -10.75
N VAL A 161 -5.27 2.25 -11.64
CA VAL A 161 -3.93 1.78 -12.03
C VAL A 161 -3.02 2.95 -12.42
N GLY A 162 -1.82 2.97 -11.89
CA GLY A 162 -0.85 4.05 -12.07
C GLY A 162 -1.06 5.26 -11.15
N HIS A 163 -2.28 5.55 -10.71
CA HIS A 163 -2.54 6.59 -9.71
C HIS A 163 -2.07 6.15 -8.32
N ASP A 164 -2.28 4.89 -7.97
CA ASP A 164 -1.72 4.26 -6.78
C ASP A 164 -0.19 4.30 -6.77
N SER A 165 0.46 3.99 -7.89
CA SER A 165 1.91 4.07 -8.04
C SER A 165 2.45 5.49 -7.78
N LEU A 166 1.75 6.52 -8.30
CA LEU A 166 2.10 7.91 -8.03
C LEU A 166 1.87 8.28 -6.56
N PHE A 167 0.80 7.79 -5.95
CA PHE A 167 0.54 8.01 -4.53
C PHE A 167 1.67 7.44 -3.67
N TYR A 168 2.03 6.17 -3.86
CA TYR A 168 3.11 5.51 -3.11
C TYR A 168 4.46 6.19 -3.29
N LYS A 169 4.75 6.67 -4.51
CA LYS A 169 6.02 7.36 -4.79
C LYS A 169 6.19 8.65 -3.96
N TYR A 170 5.11 9.33 -3.60
CA TYR A 170 5.13 10.62 -2.92
C TYR A 170 4.59 10.56 -1.49
N SER A 171 4.20 9.39 -1.00
CA SER A 171 3.79 9.17 0.39
C SER A 171 5.00 9.00 1.29
N ASP A 172 5.06 9.74 2.41
CA ASP A 172 6.09 9.61 3.43
C ASP A 172 5.73 8.53 4.47
N ALA A 173 4.43 8.31 4.72
CA ALA A 173 3.93 7.26 5.62
C ALA A 173 3.88 5.89 4.91
N TYR A 174 3.92 4.84 5.71
CA TYR A 174 3.80 3.45 5.26
C TYR A 174 2.45 3.16 4.61
#